data_52017b09fdb748f5bc9cbef7e85e4fe7
#
_entry.id   52017b09fdb748f5bc9cbef7e85e4fe7
#
_cell.length_a   1.000
_cell.length_b   1.000
_cell.length_c   1.000
_cell.angle_alpha   90.00
_cell.angle_beta   90.00
_cell.angle_gamma   90.00
#
_symmetry.space_group_name_H-M   'P 1'
#
loop_
_entity.id
_entity.type
_entity.pdbx_description
1 polymer ?
#
loop_
_entity_poly.entity_id
_entity_poly.type
_entity_poly.pdbx_seq_one_letter_code
_entity_poly.pdbx_strand_id
1 'polypeptide(L)'
;MFFLKFAAGISAVITVSFFAKTKCKKMRSEYEFFNALNEYLKSVKSAAGYKKAKISEISVENADFKEFLGNFPVTGKLSDLTAPEYLTEAEKLKIATLFSFIVSADAKSLNEALNSYISEFGGITDEKRANLLKRKPVYLKVGFAVGLMLFIMVI
;
A
#
# COMPACT_ATOMS: atom_id res chain seq x y z
N MET A 1 29.05 -22.89 -28.31
CA MET A 1 27.87 -23.35 -27.54
C MET A 1 27.91 -23.02 -26.05
N PHE A 2 29.08 -23.11 -25.39
CA PHE A 2 29.21 -22.83 -23.95
C PHE A 2 28.80 -21.41 -23.54
N PHE A 3 29.24 -20.36 -24.26
CA PHE A 3 28.88 -18.97 -23.98
C PHE A 3 27.38 -18.69 -24.06
N LEU A 4 26.66 -19.33 -25.00
CA LEU A 4 25.22 -19.16 -25.14
C LEU A 4 24.47 -19.75 -23.94
N LYS A 5 24.84 -20.92 -23.48
CA LYS A 5 24.28 -21.54 -22.28
C LYS A 5 24.55 -20.71 -21.03
N PHE A 6 25.79 -20.23 -20.87
CA PHE A 6 26.18 -19.38 -19.74
C PHE A 6 25.36 -18.07 -19.71
N ALA A 7 25.23 -17.41 -20.85
CA ALA A 7 24.40 -16.20 -20.96
C ALA A 7 22.93 -16.46 -20.64
N ALA A 8 22.37 -17.57 -21.12
CA ALA A 8 21.00 -17.98 -20.80
C ALA A 8 20.80 -18.26 -19.30
N GLY A 9 21.76 -18.92 -18.66
CA GLY A 9 21.72 -19.18 -17.23
C GLY A 9 21.74 -17.89 -16.39
N ILE A 10 22.59 -16.92 -16.74
CA ILE A 10 22.64 -15.61 -16.06
C ILE A 10 21.32 -14.88 -16.24
N SER A 11 20.74 -14.87 -17.45
CA SER A 11 19.47 -14.19 -17.69
C SER A 11 18.32 -14.79 -16.88
N ALA A 12 18.30 -16.09 -16.66
CA ALA A 12 17.33 -16.76 -15.82
C ALA A 12 17.43 -16.30 -14.34
N VAL A 13 18.66 -16.21 -13.78
CA VAL A 13 18.89 -15.71 -12.41
C VAL A 13 18.39 -14.27 -12.27
N ILE A 14 18.70 -13.41 -13.23
CA ILE A 14 18.28 -12.00 -13.21
C ILE A 14 16.74 -11.91 -13.24
N THR A 15 16.08 -12.67 -14.11
CA THR A 15 14.63 -12.65 -14.27
C THR A 15 13.92 -13.07 -12.98
N VAL A 16 14.33 -14.19 -12.37
CA VAL A 16 13.72 -14.68 -11.12
C VAL A 16 13.97 -13.70 -9.96
N SER A 17 15.18 -13.13 -9.88
CA SER A 17 15.51 -12.12 -8.87
C SER A 17 14.68 -10.84 -9.04
N PHE A 18 14.41 -10.44 -10.27
CA PHE A 18 13.54 -9.30 -10.58
C PHE A 18 12.10 -9.55 -10.12
N PHE A 19 11.54 -10.74 -10.38
CA PHE A 19 10.21 -11.10 -9.88
C PHE A 19 10.12 -11.07 -8.36
N ALA A 20 11.13 -11.61 -7.66
CA ALA A 20 11.17 -11.56 -6.20
C ALA A 20 11.19 -10.13 -5.67
N LYS A 21 12.00 -9.25 -6.26
CA LYS A 21 12.06 -7.82 -5.91
C LYS A 21 10.73 -7.10 -6.17
N THR A 22 10.07 -7.36 -7.30
CA THR A 22 8.77 -6.77 -7.66
C THR A 22 7.69 -7.16 -6.65
N LYS A 23 7.64 -8.42 -6.22
CA LYS A 23 6.73 -8.87 -5.16
C LYS A 23 7.02 -8.17 -3.83
N CYS A 24 8.29 -8.03 -3.45
CA CYS A 24 8.67 -7.30 -2.25
C CYS A 24 8.30 -5.81 -2.32
N LYS A 25 8.48 -5.19 -3.50
CA LYS A 25 8.10 -3.79 -3.73
C LYS A 25 6.58 -3.61 -3.57
N LYS A 26 5.77 -4.48 -4.19
CA LYS A 26 4.31 -4.46 -4.06
C LYS A 26 3.87 -4.53 -2.59
N MET A 27 4.40 -5.50 -1.83
CA MET A 27 4.07 -5.66 -0.40
C MET A 27 4.47 -4.42 0.42
N ARG A 28 5.56 -3.77 0.05
CA ARG A 28 6.01 -2.54 0.70
C ARG A 28 5.08 -1.37 0.38
N SER A 29 4.71 -1.18 -0.88
CA SER A 29 3.75 -0.12 -1.29
C SER A 29 2.39 -0.33 -0.61
N GLU A 30 1.89 -1.56 -0.51
CA GLU A 30 0.67 -1.86 0.25
C GLU A 30 0.77 -1.42 1.72
N TYR A 31 1.85 -1.78 2.41
CA TYR A 31 2.07 -1.37 3.80
C TYR A 31 2.17 0.15 3.93
N GLU A 32 2.99 0.80 3.11
CA GLU A 32 3.20 2.25 3.15
C GLU A 32 1.91 3.03 2.87
N PHE A 33 1.08 2.54 1.95
CA PHE A 33 -0.23 3.13 1.66
C PHE A 33 -1.18 3.05 2.87
N PHE A 34 -1.36 1.88 3.47
CA PHE A 34 -2.25 1.73 4.63
C PHE A 34 -1.73 2.47 5.86
N ASN A 35 -0.41 2.55 6.03
CA ASN A 35 0.18 3.37 7.08
C ASN A 35 -0.15 4.86 6.87
N ALA A 36 0.01 5.37 5.65
CA ALA A 36 -0.34 6.75 5.31
C ALA A 36 -1.84 7.03 5.47
N LEU A 37 -2.71 6.09 5.07
CA LEU A 37 -4.16 6.18 5.30
C LEU A 37 -4.47 6.27 6.79
N ASN A 38 -3.86 5.44 7.62
CA ASN A 38 -4.10 5.45 9.06
C ASN A 38 -3.64 6.76 9.72
N GLU A 39 -2.48 7.28 9.33
CA GLU A 39 -2.00 8.60 9.79
C GLU A 39 -2.92 9.74 9.32
N TYR A 40 -3.41 9.66 8.09
CA TYR A 40 -4.41 10.62 7.58
C TYR A 40 -5.68 10.59 8.42
N LEU A 41 -6.23 9.41 8.74
CA LEU A 41 -7.43 9.30 9.59
C LEU A 41 -7.23 9.87 10.99
N LYS A 42 -6.06 9.64 11.60
CA LYS A 42 -5.71 10.25 12.89
C LYS A 42 -5.68 11.77 12.80
N SER A 43 -5.15 12.31 11.70
CA SER A 43 -5.08 13.75 11.45
C SER A 43 -6.47 14.33 11.21
N VAL A 44 -7.33 13.66 10.44
CA VAL A 44 -8.75 14.05 10.24
C VAL A 44 -9.49 14.07 11.57
N LYS A 45 -9.31 13.05 12.42
CA LYS A 45 -9.90 12.99 13.75
C LYS A 45 -9.46 14.14 14.63
N SER A 46 -8.17 14.44 14.64
CA SER A 46 -7.61 15.59 15.39
C SER A 46 -8.22 16.89 14.89
N ALA A 47 -8.27 17.09 13.58
CA ALA A 47 -8.86 18.28 12.96
C ALA A 47 -10.36 18.45 13.30
N ALA A 48 -11.14 17.35 13.23
CA ALA A 48 -12.55 17.34 13.59
C ALA A 48 -12.79 17.72 15.07
N GLY A 49 -11.88 17.32 15.97
CA GLY A 49 -11.93 17.69 17.40
C GLY A 49 -11.66 19.16 17.68
N TYR A 50 -10.86 19.83 16.86
CA TYR A 50 -10.44 21.22 17.08
C TYR A 50 -11.25 22.29 16.31
N LYS A 51 -12.32 21.94 15.61
CA LYS A 51 -13.24 22.86 14.87
C LYS A 51 -12.61 23.86 13.89
N LYS A 52 -11.31 23.86 13.62
CA LYS A 52 -10.64 24.92 12.86
C LYS A 52 -9.70 24.46 11.74
N ALA A 53 -9.23 23.22 11.73
CA ALA A 53 -8.35 22.76 10.65
C ALA A 53 -9.20 22.21 9.50
N LYS A 54 -8.99 22.73 8.30
CA LYS A 54 -9.61 22.22 7.08
C LYS A 54 -8.93 20.90 6.71
N ILE A 55 -9.72 19.92 6.27
CA ILE A 55 -9.21 18.63 5.75
C ILE A 55 -8.16 18.87 4.63
N SER A 56 -8.30 19.98 3.90
CA SER A 56 -7.37 20.43 2.86
C SER A 56 -5.96 20.78 3.35
N GLU A 57 -5.76 21.00 4.65
CA GLU A 57 -4.47 21.39 5.23
C GLU A 57 -3.68 20.18 5.77
N ILE A 58 -4.26 18.97 5.71
CA ILE A 58 -3.60 17.77 6.18
C ILE A 58 -2.53 17.36 5.18
N SER A 59 -1.26 17.53 5.58
CA SER A 59 -0.11 17.12 4.78
C SER A 59 0.07 15.60 4.85
N VAL A 60 0.28 14.97 3.69
CA VAL A 60 0.60 13.54 3.55
C VAL A 60 1.96 13.41 2.87
N GLU A 61 2.89 12.69 3.52
CA GLU A 61 4.25 12.50 3.01
C GLU A 61 4.34 11.38 1.96
N ASN A 62 3.45 10.38 2.03
CA ASN A 62 3.49 9.25 1.11
C ASN A 62 2.99 9.64 -0.29
N ALA A 63 3.83 9.43 -1.32
CA ALA A 63 3.53 9.84 -2.69
C ALA A 63 2.34 9.09 -3.30
N ASP A 64 2.26 7.76 -3.12
CA ASP A 64 1.17 6.93 -3.64
C ASP A 64 -0.17 7.32 -2.99
N PHE A 65 -0.16 7.62 -1.70
CA PHE A 65 -1.35 8.06 -0.98
C PHE A 65 -1.76 9.49 -1.35
N LYS A 66 -0.80 10.37 -1.60
CA LYS A 66 -1.05 11.72 -2.09
C LYS A 66 -1.66 11.70 -3.50
N GLU A 67 -1.15 10.84 -4.37
CA GLU A 67 -1.72 10.63 -5.71
C GLU A 67 -3.15 10.07 -5.62
N PHE A 68 -3.37 9.08 -4.74
CA PHE A 68 -4.71 8.54 -4.45
C PHE A 68 -5.70 9.63 -4.03
N LEU A 69 -5.32 10.50 -3.10
CA LEU A 69 -6.17 11.60 -2.65
C LEU A 69 -6.43 12.61 -3.78
N GLY A 70 -5.47 12.86 -4.66
CA GLY A 70 -5.59 13.81 -5.76
C GLY A 70 -6.17 15.15 -5.30
N ASN A 71 -7.29 15.54 -5.89
CA ASN A 71 -8.02 16.77 -5.53
C ASN A 71 -9.07 16.58 -4.44
N PHE A 72 -9.26 15.39 -3.90
CA PHE A 72 -10.28 15.09 -2.90
C PHE A 72 -10.29 16.05 -1.70
N PRO A 73 -9.14 16.43 -1.10
CA PRO A 73 -9.14 17.35 0.04
C PRO A 73 -9.76 18.72 -0.28
N VAL A 74 -9.68 19.16 -1.54
CA VAL A 74 -10.21 20.46 -2.00
C VAL A 74 -11.66 20.34 -2.45
N THR A 75 -11.99 19.31 -3.21
CA THR A 75 -13.29 19.13 -3.88
C THR A 75 -14.29 18.36 -3.02
N GLY A 76 -13.80 17.45 -2.16
CA GLY A 76 -14.61 16.49 -1.43
C GLY A 76 -15.35 15.48 -2.32
N LYS A 77 -14.98 15.37 -3.62
CA LYS A 77 -15.63 14.47 -4.57
C LYS A 77 -14.96 13.10 -4.59
N LEU A 78 -15.74 12.05 -4.40
CA LEU A 78 -15.25 10.66 -4.45
C LEU A 78 -14.68 10.27 -5.83
N SER A 79 -15.13 10.93 -6.91
CA SER A 79 -14.60 10.72 -8.26
C SER A 79 -13.12 11.07 -8.40
N ASP A 80 -12.59 11.89 -7.50
CA ASP A 80 -11.20 12.33 -7.52
C ASP A 80 -10.25 11.34 -6.84
N LEU A 81 -10.81 10.30 -6.20
CA LEU A 81 -10.03 9.23 -5.58
C LEU A 81 -9.66 8.15 -6.62
N THR A 82 -8.37 7.96 -6.85
CA THR A 82 -7.88 6.94 -7.78
C THR A 82 -7.16 5.83 -7.01
N ALA A 83 -7.88 4.71 -6.80
CA ALA A 83 -7.33 3.60 -6.03
C ALA A 83 -6.12 2.96 -6.74
N PRO A 84 -4.97 2.73 -6.04
CA PRO A 84 -3.82 2.06 -6.60
C PRO A 84 -4.15 0.64 -7.08
N GLU A 85 -3.56 0.24 -8.22
CA GLU A 85 -3.82 -1.08 -8.83
C GLU A 85 -3.37 -2.26 -7.96
N TYR A 86 -2.40 -2.05 -7.08
CA TYR A 86 -1.89 -3.13 -6.22
C TYR A 86 -2.84 -3.49 -5.07
N LEU A 87 -3.88 -2.68 -4.78
CA LEU A 87 -4.90 -3.00 -3.79
C LEU A 87 -5.89 -4.02 -4.32
N THR A 88 -6.39 -4.88 -3.43
CA THR A 88 -7.48 -5.80 -3.74
C THR A 88 -8.81 -5.08 -3.88
N GLU A 89 -9.77 -5.64 -4.62
CA GLU A 89 -11.11 -5.05 -4.78
C GLU A 89 -11.83 -4.89 -3.43
N ALA A 90 -11.64 -5.82 -2.50
CA ALA A 90 -12.19 -5.71 -1.15
C ALA A 90 -11.59 -4.52 -0.37
N GLU A 91 -10.29 -4.29 -0.49
CA GLU A 91 -9.62 -3.13 0.13
C GLU A 91 -10.09 -1.82 -0.51
N LYS A 92 -10.18 -1.77 -1.84
CA LYS A 92 -10.72 -0.60 -2.56
C LYS A 92 -12.13 -0.26 -2.12
N LEU A 93 -13.00 -1.27 -1.98
CA LEU A 93 -14.38 -1.08 -1.52
C LEU A 93 -14.43 -0.52 -0.09
N LYS A 94 -13.63 -1.06 0.83
CA LYS A 94 -13.53 -0.56 2.20
C LYS A 94 -13.10 0.90 2.25
N ILE A 95 -12.09 1.25 1.46
CA ILE A 95 -11.59 2.63 1.36
C ILE A 95 -12.66 3.55 0.78
N ALA A 96 -13.35 3.14 -0.29
CA ALA A 96 -14.44 3.92 -0.87
C ALA A 96 -15.59 4.15 0.13
N THR A 97 -15.96 3.12 0.91
CA THR A 97 -16.98 3.24 1.96
C THR A 97 -16.55 4.23 3.04
N LEU A 98 -15.29 4.16 3.49
CA LEU A 98 -14.72 5.12 4.44
C LEU A 98 -14.82 6.56 3.94
N PHE A 99 -14.37 6.83 2.72
CA PHE A 99 -14.39 8.20 2.16
C PHE A 99 -15.81 8.69 1.87
N SER A 100 -16.72 7.80 1.46
CA SER A 100 -18.16 8.11 1.34
C SER A 100 -18.73 8.54 2.69
N PHE A 101 -18.35 7.85 3.77
CA PHE A 101 -18.78 8.22 5.11
C PHE A 101 -18.19 9.56 5.55
N ILE A 102 -16.91 9.83 5.29
CA ILE A 102 -16.24 11.11 5.62
C ILE A 102 -16.96 12.29 4.97
N VAL A 103 -17.45 12.12 3.72
CA VAL A 103 -18.16 13.18 2.99
C VAL A 103 -19.58 13.42 3.52
N SER A 104 -20.28 12.36 3.93
CA SER A 104 -21.71 12.41 4.27
C SER A 104 -22.00 12.59 5.76
N ALA A 105 -21.04 12.27 6.64
CA ALA A 105 -21.24 12.29 8.08
C ALA A 105 -21.20 13.69 8.68
N ASP A 106 -22.01 13.92 9.71
CA ASP A 106 -21.84 15.08 10.58
C ASP A 106 -20.60 14.97 11.48
N ALA A 107 -20.14 16.08 12.06
CA ALA A 107 -18.92 16.13 12.83
C ALA A 107 -18.92 15.20 14.06
N LYS A 108 -20.08 14.95 14.68
CA LYS A 108 -20.18 14.09 15.85
C LYS A 108 -20.08 12.61 15.46
N SER A 109 -20.91 12.19 14.50
CA SER A 109 -20.90 10.82 13.96
C SER A 109 -19.55 10.48 13.33
N LEU A 110 -18.92 11.44 12.67
CA LEU A 110 -17.57 11.28 12.09
C LEU A 110 -16.55 10.98 13.19
N ASN A 111 -16.53 11.75 14.28
CA ASN A 111 -15.55 11.56 15.35
C ASN A 111 -15.71 10.21 16.07
N GLU A 112 -16.94 9.76 16.28
CA GLU A 112 -17.25 8.46 16.88
C GLU A 112 -16.81 7.30 15.96
N ALA A 113 -17.13 7.37 14.67
CA ALA A 113 -16.81 6.33 13.71
C ALA A 113 -15.32 6.29 13.35
N LEU A 114 -14.61 7.43 13.33
CA LEU A 114 -13.18 7.47 13.04
C LEU A 114 -12.35 6.60 14.00
N ASN A 115 -12.77 6.44 15.25
CA ASN A 115 -12.09 5.52 16.17
C ASN A 115 -12.14 4.07 15.68
N SER A 116 -13.30 3.63 15.19
CA SER A 116 -13.48 2.28 14.65
C SER A 116 -12.66 2.09 13.38
N TYR A 117 -12.71 3.06 12.47
CA TYR A 117 -11.92 3.01 11.22
C TYR A 117 -10.41 3.04 11.48
N ILE A 118 -9.92 3.89 12.39
CA ILE A 118 -8.49 3.93 12.77
C ILE A 118 -8.06 2.57 13.35
N SER A 119 -8.90 1.94 14.18
CA SER A 119 -8.61 0.61 14.70
C SER A 119 -8.60 -0.46 13.61
N GLU A 120 -9.60 -0.46 12.71
CA GLU A 120 -9.69 -1.41 11.60
C GLU A 120 -8.50 -1.27 10.64
N PHE A 121 -8.23 -0.07 10.15
CA PHE A 121 -7.10 0.17 9.23
C PHE A 121 -5.74 0.04 9.93
N GLY A 122 -5.67 0.30 11.23
CA GLY A 122 -4.50 -0.01 12.06
C GLY A 122 -4.20 -1.51 12.06
N GLY A 123 -5.21 -2.35 12.27
CA GLY A 123 -5.08 -3.80 12.18
C GLY A 123 -4.60 -4.29 10.81
N ILE A 124 -5.16 -3.73 9.72
CA ILE A 124 -4.70 -4.01 8.34
C ILE A 124 -3.24 -3.59 8.16
N THR A 125 -2.85 -2.42 8.65
CA THR A 125 -1.47 -1.92 8.57
C THR A 125 -0.50 -2.86 9.29
N ASP A 126 -0.85 -3.31 10.50
CA ASP A 126 -0.02 -4.23 11.28
C ASP A 126 0.09 -5.61 10.60
N GLU A 127 -0.99 -6.11 10.01
CA GLU A 127 -0.97 -7.34 9.21
C GLU A 127 -0.04 -7.21 7.99
N LYS A 128 -0.17 -6.13 7.22
CA LYS A 128 0.70 -5.86 6.05
C LYS A 128 2.16 -5.73 6.47
N ARG A 129 2.44 -5.06 7.59
CA ARG A 129 3.78 -4.96 8.18
C ARG A 129 4.33 -6.33 8.56
N ALA A 130 3.56 -7.13 9.27
CA ALA A 130 3.97 -8.48 9.67
C ALA A 130 4.24 -9.37 8.44
N ASN A 131 3.37 -9.31 7.43
CA ASN A 131 3.54 -10.02 6.16
C ASN A 131 4.82 -9.57 5.43
N LEU A 132 5.09 -8.26 5.37
CA LEU A 132 6.31 -7.72 4.76
C LEU A 132 7.55 -8.24 5.47
N LEU A 133 7.60 -8.17 6.80
CA LEU A 133 8.75 -8.63 7.60
C LEU A 133 9.00 -10.12 7.47
N LYS A 134 7.95 -10.95 7.48
CA LYS A 134 8.05 -12.41 7.39
C LYS A 134 8.36 -12.90 5.97
N ARG A 135 7.67 -12.36 4.98
CA ARG A 135 7.73 -12.90 3.60
C ARG A 135 8.84 -12.30 2.75
N LYS A 136 9.24 -11.05 2.99
CA LYS A 136 10.32 -10.41 2.21
C LYS A 136 11.62 -11.23 2.19
N PRO A 137 12.19 -11.66 3.34
CA PRO A 137 13.43 -12.48 3.33
C PRO A 137 13.20 -13.84 2.65
N VAL A 138 12.02 -14.43 2.78
CA VAL A 138 11.69 -15.72 2.13
C VAL A 138 11.68 -15.56 0.61
N TYR A 139 10.98 -14.55 0.08
CA TYR A 139 10.93 -14.31 -1.37
C TYR A 139 12.32 -14.07 -1.98
N LEU A 140 13.18 -13.32 -1.28
CA LEU A 140 14.52 -13.06 -1.75
C LEU A 140 15.40 -14.33 -1.74
N LYS A 141 15.34 -15.14 -0.68
CA LYS A 141 16.09 -16.40 -0.57
C LYS A 141 15.62 -17.42 -1.58
N VAL A 142 14.30 -17.62 -1.71
CA VAL A 142 13.71 -18.57 -2.67
C VAL A 142 14.00 -18.12 -4.11
N GLY A 143 13.84 -16.82 -4.41
CA GLY A 143 14.17 -16.29 -5.73
C GLY A 143 15.61 -16.55 -6.13
N PHE A 144 16.56 -16.35 -5.21
CA PHE A 144 17.97 -16.64 -5.45
C PHE A 144 18.23 -18.14 -5.65
N ALA A 145 17.67 -18.99 -4.78
CA ALA A 145 17.83 -20.45 -4.87
C ALA A 145 17.27 -21.02 -6.20
N VAL A 146 16.07 -20.59 -6.60
CA VAL A 146 15.45 -21.00 -7.88
C VAL A 146 16.29 -20.50 -9.06
N GLY A 147 16.79 -19.28 -9.00
CA GLY A 147 17.69 -18.75 -10.02
C GLY A 147 18.96 -19.58 -10.18
N LEU A 148 19.60 -20.00 -9.07
CA LEU A 148 20.76 -20.89 -9.10
C LEU A 148 20.43 -22.28 -9.65
N MET A 149 19.29 -22.87 -9.29
CA MET A 149 18.85 -24.16 -9.86
C MET A 149 18.70 -24.09 -11.38
N LEU A 150 18.04 -23.03 -11.89
CA LEU A 150 17.89 -22.84 -13.33
C LEU A 150 19.24 -22.61 -14.01
N PHE A 151 20.16 -21.89 -13.39
CA PHE A 151 21.51 -21.71 -13.90
C PHE A 151 22.24 -23.05 -14.06
N ILE A 152 22.19 -23.93 -13.04
CA ILE A 152 22.81 -25.25 -13.09
C ILE A 152 22.18 -26.15 -14.16
N MET A 153 20.85 -26.08 -14.36
CA MET A 153 20.16 -26.88 -15.37
C MET A 153 20.51 -26.49 -16.82
N VAL A 154 20.92 -25.25 -17.05
CA VAL A 154 21.20 -24.72 -18.39
C VAL A 154 22.66 -24.93 -18.81
N ILE A 155 23.60 -25.03 -17.84
CA ILE A 155 25.00 -25.31 -18.09
C ILE A 155 25.24 -26.78 -18.34
#